data_328636035a933353969ae00ed8256ac2
#
_entry.id   328636035a933353969ae00ed8256ac2
#
_cell.length_a   1.000
_cell.length_b   1.000
_cell.length_c   1.000
_cell.angle_alpha   90.00
_cell.angle_beta   90.00
_cell.angle_gamma   90.00
#
_symmetry.space_group_name_H-M   'P 1'
#
loop_
_entity.id
_entity.type
_entity.pdbx_description
1 polymer ?
#
loop_
_entity_poly.entity_id
_entity_poly.type
_entity_poly.pdbx_seq_one_letter_code
_entity_poly.pdbx_strand_id
1 'polypeptide(L)'
;LCYGAQLMQHILGGKVERADVREYGKSNLIVSDKDSKLFKDVPEESICWMSHFDYISKIAPGFKITSYTKDCPVASCENADQKLYAIQFHPEVLHTEYGKNILSNFVLGVCNCSGDWRMDSFVEEQIKAIRERVGNGKVLCALSGGVDSSVAAVLLSKAIGNQLTCVFVDHGLLRKNEGDEVEAVFGPEGQYDLNFIRVNAQERYYAK
;
A
#
# COMPACT_ATOMS: atom_id res chain seq x y z
N LEU A 1 11.52 0.73 4.30
CA LEU A 1 11.60 -0.70 3.98
C LEU A 1 12.39 -0.91 2.71
N CYS A 2 13.20 -1.98 2.63
CA CYS A 2 13.95 -2.44 1.47
C CYS A 2 14.70 -1.28 0.76
N TYR A 3 14.34 -0.92 -0.47
CA TYR A 3 14.96 0.21 -1.18
C TYR A 3 14.94 1.53 -0.39
N GLY A 4 13.85 1.82 0.32
CA GLY A 4 13.75 3.02 1.17
C GLY A 4 14.75 3.01 2.33
N ALA A 5 15.07 1.85 2.89
CA ALA A 5 16.12 1.71 3.90
C ALA A 5 17.50 2.00 3.32
N GLN A 6 17.79 1.46 2.13
CA GLN A 6 19.04 1.70 1.40
C GLN A 6 19.20 3.17 1.04
N LEU A 7 18.16 3.79 0.48
CA LEU A 7 18.16 5.22 0.12
C LEU A 7 18.39 6.11 1.35
N MET A 8 17.70 5.84 2.46
CA MET A 8 17.89 6.57 3.72
C MET A 8 19.33 6.47 4.20
N GLN A 9 19.92 5.29 4.23
CA GLN A 9 21.30 5.09 4.66
C GLN A 9 22.28 5.80 3.72
N HIS A 10 22.07 5.71 2.41
CA HIS A 10 22.90 6.41 1.43
C HIS A 10 22.90 7.94 1.63
N ILE A 11 21.73 8.54 1.78
CA ILE A 11 21.58 10.00 1.97
C ILE A 11 22.22 10.48 3.29
N LEU A 12 22.13 9.64 4.34
CA LEU A 12 22.66 10.00 5.68
C LEU A 12 24.14 9.66 5.87
N GLY A 13 24.86 9.25 4.82
CA GLY A 13 26.30 9.01 4.84
C GLY A 13 26.72 7.57 5.11
N GLY A 14 25.81 6.63 5.03
CA GLY A 14 26.08 5.20 4.94
C GLY A 14 26.51 4.79 3.53
N LYS A 15 26.72 3.49 3.32
CA LYS A 15 27.11 2.93 2.04
C LYS A 15 26.21 1.77 1.64
N VAL A 16 25.78 1.77 0.40
CA VAL A 16 25.02 0.68 -0.22
C VAL A 16 25.87 0.08 -1.33
N GLU A 17 25.98 -1.23 -1.35
CA GLU A 17 26.79 -1.97 -2.30
C GLU A 17 26.01 -3.15 -2.87
N ARG A 18 26.46 -3.61 -4.02
CA ARG A 18 25.94 -4.82 -4.65
C ARG A 18 26.43 -6.03 -3.87
N ALA A 19 25.51 -6.94 -3.53
CA ALA A 19 25.87 -8.16 -2.85
C ALA A 19 26.46 -9.20 -3.83
N ASP A 20 27.40 -10.00 -3.36
CA ASP A 20 27.92 -11.16 -4.09
C ASP A 20 26.87 -12.28 -4.17
N VAL A 21 26.06 -12.41 -3.12
CA VAL A 21 24.95 -13.37 -2.99
C VAL A 21 23.63 -12.62 -2.90
N ARG A 22 22.71 -12.99 -3.77
CA ARG A 22 21.34 -12.44 -3.77
C ARG A 22 20.50 -13.13 -2.70
N GLU A 23 19.76 -12.38 -1.92
CA GLU A 23 18.78 -12.95 -1.01
C GLU A 23 17.36 -12.78 -1.57
N TYR A 24 16.77 -13.89 -2.01
CA TYR A 24 15.38 -13.97 -2.44
C TYR A 24 14.69 -15.13 -1.74
N GLY A 25 13.64 -14.82 -0.98
CA GLY A 25 12.87 -15.83 -0.26
C GLY A 25 13.11 -15.81 1.25
N LYS A 26 12.98 -16.97 1.88
CA LYS A 26 13.11 -17.14 3.32
C LYS A 26 14.57 -17.08 3.75
N SER A 27 14.86 -16.19 4.70
CA SER A 27 16.18 -16.07 5.33
C SER A 27 16.03 -16.11 6.85
N ASN A 28 17.02 -16.67 7.54
CA ASN A 28 17.05 -16.70 9.01
C ASN A 28 17.50 -15.33 9.52
N LEU A 29 16.61 -14.61 10.19
CA LEU A 29 16.85 -13.31 10.81
C LEU A 29 17.37 -13.49 12.22
N ILE A 30 18.47 -12.84 12.55
CA ILE A 30 19.06 -12.84 13.89
C ILE A 30 18.94 -11.41 14.45
N VAL A 31 18.19 -11.26 15.53
CA VAL A 31 18.05 -10.00 16.27
C VAL A 31 19.26 -9.86 17.20
N SER A 32 20.13 -8.88 16.92
CA SER A 32 21.34 -8.60 17.68
C SER A 32 21.16 -7.57 18.80
N ASP A 33 20.11 -6.77 18.71
CA ASP A 33 19.77 -5.76 19.72
C ASP A 33 18.38 -6.00 20.28
N LYS A 34 18.33 -6.60 21.47
CA LYS A 34 17.09 -6.92 22.19
C LYS A 34 16.40 -5.69 22.82
N ASP A 35 17.11 -4.57 22.92
CA ASP A 35 16.57 -3.30 23.45
C ASP A 35 15.88 -2.48 22.37
N SER A 36 16.00 -2.87 21.11
CA SER A 36 15.30 -2.21 20.01
C SER A 36 13.78 -2.32 20.19
N LYS A 37 13.10 -1.18 20.20
CA LYS A 37 11.64 -1.13 20.27
C LYS A 37 10.98 -1.88 19.09
N LEU A 38 11.66 -1.94 17.96
CA LEU A 38 11.15 -2.60 16.76
C LEU A 38 11.01 -4.11 16.95
N PHE A 39 11.90 -4.72 17.76
CA PHE A 39 11.92 -6.17 17.99
C PHE A 39 11.36 -6.59 19.35
N LYS A 40 10.60 -5.71 20.00
CA LYS A 40 9.90 -6.07 21.24
C LYS A 40 9.00 -7.30 21.00
N ASP A 41 9.11 -8.30 21.86
CA ASP A 41 8.36 -9.57 21.79
C ASP A 41 8.61 -10.38 20.48
N VAL A 42 9.73 -10.13 19.80
CA VAL A 42 10.23 -10.92 18.68
C VAL A 42 11.37 -11.81 19.17
N PRO A 43 11.38 -13.12 18.85
CA PRO A 43 12.47 -14.02 19.22
C PRO A 43 13.81 -13.56 18.64
N GLU A 44 14.89 -14.01 19.25
CA GLU A 44 16.26 -13.75 18.76
C GLU A 44 16.48 -14.31 17.33
N GLU A 45 15.88 -15.46 17.03
CA GLU A 45 15.90 -16.07 15.70
C GLU A 45 14.49 -16.25 15.17
N SER A 46 14.27 -15.89 13.91
CA SER A 46 13.00 -16.04 13.20
C SER A 46 13.21 -16.05 11.69
N ILE A 47 12.18 -16.41 10.93
CA ILE A 47 12.23 -16.35 9.48
C ILE A 47 11.71 -15.00 8.98
N CYS A 48 12.48 -14.34 8.11
CA CYS A 48 12.06 -13.17 7.36
C CYS A 48 12.06 -13.44 5.84
N TRP A 49 11.36 -12.60 5.08
CA TRP A 49 11.35 -12.64 3.62
C TRP A 49 12.28 -11.56 3.07
N MET A 50 13.30 -11.98 2.35
CA MET A 50 14.24 -11.12 1.63
C MET A 50 13.87 -11.05 0.15
N SER A 51 14.11 -9.88 -0.46
CA SER A 51 13.92 -9.67 -1.90
C SER A 51 14.83 -8.52 -2.35
N HIS A 52 16.16 -8.77 -2.31
CA HIS A 52 17.11 -7.72 -2.66
C HIS A 52 18.38 -8.28 -3.30
N PHE A 53 19.06 -7.39 -4.01
CA PHE A 53 20.35 -7.59 -4.63
C PHE A 53 21.42 -6.70 -3.99
N ASP A 54 21.08 -5.43 -3.76
CA ASP A 54 21.92 -4.48 -3.07
C ASP A 54 21.64 -4.51 -1.57
N TYR A 55 22.62 -4.18 -0.77
CA TYR A 55 22.52 -4.18 0.69
C TYR A 55 23.27 -3.00 1.31
N ILE A 56 22.97 -2.68 2.55
CA ILE A 56 23.66 -1.67 3.33
C ILE A 56 24.96 -2.29 3.85
N SER A 57 26.10 -1.92 3.25
CA SER A 57 27.42 -2.42 3.64
C SER A 57 28.04 -1.64 4.80
N LYS A 58 27.62 -0.38 4.98
CA LYS A 58 28.02 0.48 6.09
C LYS A 58 26.85 1.36 6.53
N ILE A 59 26.51 1.30 7.80
CA ILE A 59 25.46 2.16 8.39
C ILE A 59 25.91 3.61 8.46
N ALA A 60 24.93 4.52 8.37
CA ALA A 60 25.14 5.95 8.53
C ALA A 60 25.54 6.31 9.98
N PRO A 61 26.24 7.43 10.19
CA PRO A 61 26.57 7.90 11.54
C PRO A 61 25.34 8.04 12.44
N GLY A 62 25.46 7.59 13.70
CA GLY A 62 24.37 7.62 14.68
C GLY A 62 23.38 6.48 14.58
N PHE A 63 23.51 5.59 13.60
CA PHE A 63 22.74 4.34 13.54
C PHE A 63 23.46 3.20 14.26
N LYS A 64 22.68 2.24 14.75
CA LYS A 64 23.15 0.93 15.23
C LYS A 64 22.46 -0.20 14.49
N ILE A 65 23.16 -1.29 14.26
CA ILE A 65 22.60 -2.51 13.67
C ILE A 65 21.75 -3.21 14.74
N THR A 66 20.54 -3.62 14.34
CA THR A 66 19.59 -4.28 15.26
C THR A 66 19.26 -5.71 14.85
N SER A 67 19.50 -6.08 13.58
CA SER A 67 19.44 -7.47 13.12
C SER A 67 20.28 -7.69 11.87
N TYR A 68 20.57 -8.96 11.59
CA TYR A 68 21.33 -9.40 10.41
C TYR A 68 20.83 -10.77 9.95
N THR A 69 21.22 -11.16 8.74
CA THR A 69 21.14 -12.54 8.23
C THR A 69 22.54 -13.05 7.91
N LYS A 70 22.64 -14.29 7.46
CA LYS A 70 23.93 -14.85 7.04
C LYS A 70 24.60 -14.03 5.93
N ASP A 71 23.82 -13.56 4.97
CA ASP A 71 24.30 -12.90 3.75
C ASP A 71 24.01 -11.38 3.72
N CYS A 72 23.22 -10.85 4.67
CA CYS A 72 22.92 -9.44 4.84
C CYS A 72 23.36 -8.96 6.23
N PRO A 73 24.51 -8.30 6.37
CA PRO A 73 25.05 -7.88 7.67
C PRO A 73 24.23 -6.78 8.32
N VAL A 74 23.40 -6.07 7.57
CA VAL A 74 22.48 -5.04 8.05
C VAL A 74 21.08 -5.34 7.56
N ALA A 75 20.42 -6.34 8.15
CA ALA A 75 19.03 -6.64 7.87
C ALA A 75 18.10 -5.58 8.49
N SER A 76 18.53 -4.96 9.59
CA SER A 76 17.90 -3.75 10.14
C SER A 76 18.90 -2.89 10.90
N CYS A 77 18.62 -1.60 10.95
CA CYS A 77 19.35 -0.63 11.77
C CYS A 77 18.43 0.51 12.20
N GLU A 78 18.80 1.20 13.27
CA GLU A 78 18.01 2.30 13.82
C GLU A 78 18.89 3.44 14.34
N ASN A 79 18.34 4.65 14.29
CA ASN A 79 18.77 5.81 15.07
C ASN A 79 17.56 6.20 15.94
N ALA A 80 17.53 5.72 17.16
CA ALA A 80 16.38 5.88 18.07
C ALA A 80 16.16 7.35 18.46
N ASP A 81 17.22 8.15 18.57
CA ASP A 81 17.14 9.56 18.92
C ASP A 81 16.42 10.37 17.84
N GLN A 82 16.68 10.04 16.58
CA GLN A 82 16.03 10.67 15.43
C GLN A 82 14.73 9.94 15.01
N LYS A 83 14.36 8.86 15.69
CA LYS A 83 13.22 7.99 15.35
C LYS A 83 13.28 7.43 13.92
N LEU A 84 14.47 7.13 13.43
CA LEU A 84 14.71 6.56 12.11
C LEU A 84 14.97 5.06 12.23
N TYR A 85 14.17 4.27 11.53
CA TYR A 85 14.25 2.81 11.54
C TYR A 85 14.31 2.30 10.10
N ALA A 86 15.24 1.41 9.84
CA ALA A 86 15.48 0.83 8.51
C ALA A 86 15.46 -0.69 8.59
N ILE A 87 14.70 -1.33 7.72
CA ILE A 87 14.70 -2.80 7.54
C ILE A 87 14.82 -3.16 6.07
N GLN A 88 15.67 -4.15 5.78
CA GLN A 88 15.93 -4.65 4.43
C GLN A 88 14.88 -5.66 3.99
N PHE A 89 14.39 -6.48 4.90
CA PHE A 89 13.38 -7.50 4.65
C PHE A 89 11.96 -6.91 4.58
N HIS A 90 11.01 -7.76 4.22
CA HIS A 90 9.61 -7.42 4.01
C HIS A 90 8.73 -7.93 5.17
N PRO A 91 8.43 -7.10 6.18
CA PRO A 91 7.56 -7.48 7.30
C PRO A 91 6.07 -7.55 6.92
N GLU A 92 5.68 -6.94 5.80
CA GLU A 92 4.29 -6.86 5.32
C GLU A 92 3.81 -8.17 4.69
N VAL A 93 4.72 -9.07 4.31
CA VAL A 93 4.35 -10.34 3.68
C VAL A 93 4.18 -11.46 4.72
N LEU A 94 3.27 -12.40 4.46
CA LEU A 94 2.95 -13.51 5.37
C LEU A 94 4.13 -14.47 5.64
N HIS A 95 5.16 -14.43 4.80
CA HIS A 95 6.35 -15.27 4.92
C HIS A 95 7.33 -14.78 6.00
N THR A 96 7.18 -13.55 6.49
CA THR A 96 7.92 -13.03 7.65
C THR A 96 7.12 -13.37 8.91
N GLU A 97 7.63 -14.30 9.72
CA GLU A 97 6.89 -14.90 10.85
C GLU A 97 6.39 -13.86 11.86
N TYR A 98 7.22 -12.89 12.22
CA TYR A 98 6.89 -11.83 13.18
C TYR A 98 6.68 -10.47 12.52
N GLY A 99 6.39 -10.46 11.21
CA GLY A 99 6.23 -9.22 10.45
C GLY A 99 5.16 -8.30 11.01
N LYS A 100 4.01 -8.86 11.41
CA LYS A 100 2.92 -8.11 12.04
C LYS A 100 3.32 -7.49 13.39
N ASN A 101 4.10 -8.22 14.20
CA ASN A 101 4.62 -7.71 15.48
C ASN A 101 5.56 -6.54 15.24
N ILE A 102 6.50 -6.67 14.31
CA ILE A 102 7.47 -5.63 13.94
C ILE A 102 6.75 -4.36 13.46
N LEU A 103 5.76 -4.50 12.56
CA LEU A 103 4.94 -3.38 12.10
C LEU A 103 4.13 -2.74 13.24
N SER A 104 3.52 -3.54 14.10
CA SER A 104 2.79 -3.05 15.28
C SER A 104 3.72 -2.30 16.23
N ASN A 105 4.91 -2.84 16.51
CA ASN A 105 5.92 -2.19 17.35
C ASN A 105 6.35 -0.83 16.80
N PHE A 106 6.49 -0.72 15.47
CA PHE A 106 6.79 0.55 14.84
C PHE A 106 5.62 1.53 14.95
N VAL A 107 4.42 1.14 14.51
CA VAL A 107 3.26 2.03 14.44
C VAL A 107 2.78 2.45 15.84
N LEU A 108 2.60 1.49 16.74
CA LEU A 108 2.07 1.76 18.07
C LEU A 108 3.18 2.13 19.08
N GLY A 109 4.34 1.45 19.00
CA GLY A 109 5.43 1.63 19.98
C GLY A 109 6.37 2.79 19.68
N VAL A 110 6.74 3.00 18.42
CA VAL A 110 7.66 4.07 18.01
C VAL A 110 6.90 5.34 17.62
N CYS A 111 5.88 5.22 16.74
CA CYS A 111 5.10 6.36 16.28
C CYS A 111 4.03 6.81 17.29
N ASN A 112 3.71 5.99 18.31
CA ASN A 112 2.65 6.24 19.28
C ASN A 112 1.28 6.49 18.64
N CYS A 113 0.97 5.80 17.52
CA CYS A 113 -0.35 5.88 16.93
C CYS A 113 -1.38 5.24 17.87
N SER A 114 -2.57 5.83 17.98
CA SER A 114 -3.65 5.34 18.83
C SER A 114 -4.27 4.02 18.36
N GLY A 115 -4.12 3.70 17.06
CA GLY A 115 -4.71 2.49 16.47
C GLY A 115 -6.23 2.54 16.36
N ASP A 116 -6.81 3.71 16.45
CA ASP A 116 -8.26 3.98 16.40
C ASP A 116 -8.80 4.20 14.98
N TRP A 117 -7.92 4.26 13.99
CA TRP A 117 -8.34 4.38 12.60
C TRP A 117 -9.17 3.16 12.15
N ARG A 118 -10.36 3.42 11.62
CA ARG A 118 -11.28 2.40 11.12
C ARG A 118 -11.76 2.78 9.73
N MET A 119 -11.94 1.77 8.87
CA MET A 119 -12.39 1.97 7.49
C MET A 119 -13.82 2.50 7.41
N ASP A 120 -14.71 2.11 8.32
CA ASP A 120 -16.08 2.62 8.43
C ASP A 120 -16.10 4.12 8.70
N SER A 121 -15.33 4.60 9.70
CA SER A 121 -15.17 6.02 9.97
C SER A 121 -14.61 6.80 8.78
N PHE A 122 -13.62 6.20 8.08
CA PHE A 122 -13.06 6.78 6.87
C PHE A 122 -14.11 6.98 5.77
N VAL A 123 -14.98 5.98 5.53
CA VAL A 123 -16.05 6.06 4.53
C VAL A 123 -17.02 7.21 4.86
N GLU A 124 -17.44 7.32 6.11
CA GLU A 124 -18.35 8.40 6.57
C GLU A 124 -17.72 9.79 6.43
N GLU A 125 -16.46 9.93 6.82
CA GLU A 125 -15.70 11.18 6.66
C GLU A 125 -15.55 11.58 5.18
N GLN A 126 -15.24 10.61 4.30
CA GLN A 126 -15.14 10.87 2.87
C GLN A 126 -16.48 11.28 2.26
N ILE A 127 -17.58 10.63 2.62
CA ILE A 127 -18.93 11.00 2.18
C ILE A 127 -19.25 12.46 2.58
N LYS A 128 -18.94 12.83 3.82
CA LYS A 128 -19.13 14.21 4.29
C LYS A 128 -18.28 15.20 3.50
N ALA A 129 -16.98 14.92 3.35
CA ALA A 129 -16.06 15.78 2.60
C ALA A 129 -16.48 15.95 1.13
N ILE A 130 -16.94 14.88 0.48
CA ILE A 130 -17.46 14.92 -0.90
C ILE A 130 -18.69 15.83 -0.97
N ARG A 131 -19.64 15.68 -0.06
CA ARG A 131 -20.84 16.53 -0.02
C ARG A 131 -20.51 18.01 0.13
N GLU A 132 -19.62 18.33 1.05
CA GLU A 132 -19.15 19.70 1.28
C GLU A 132 -18.46 20.29 0.04
N ARG A 133 -17.61 19.48 -0.61
CA ARG A 133 -16.86 19.94 -1.79
C ARG A 133 -17.73 20.10 -3.03
N VAL A 134 -18.68 19.22 -3.25
CA VAL A 134 -19.55 19.23 -4.44
C VAL A 134 -20.68 20.24 -4.30
N GLY A 135 -21.25 20.36 -3.10
CA GLY A 135 -22.41 21.24 -2.85
C GLY A 135 -23.56 20.94 -3.81
N ASN A 136 -24.00 21.95 -4.58
CA ASN A 136 -25.05 21.81 -5.60
C ASN A 136 -24.50 21.49 -7.00
N GLY A 137 -23.18 21.19 -7.12
CA GLY A 137 -22.55 20.87 -8.40
C GLY A 137 -22.93 19.49 -8.93
N LYS A 138 -22.48 19.20 -10.14
CA LYS A 138 -22.59 17.87 -10.77
C LYS A 138 -21.22 17.26 -10.89
N VAL A 139 -21.13 15.93 -10.81
CA VAL A 139 -19.89 15.16 -10.93
C VAL A 139 -20.00 14.20 -12.09
N LEU A 140 -18.96 14.17 -12.92
CA LEU A 140 -18.77 13.16 -13.96
C LEU A 140 -17.72 12.16 -13.48
N CYS A 141 -18.03 10.87 -13.52
CA CYS A 141 -17.12 9.77 -13.22
C CYS A 141 -16.92 8.92 -14.49
N ALA A 142 -15.69 8.82 -14.97
CA ALA A 142 -15.35 7.85 -15.99
C ALA A 142 -15.22 6.46 -15.36
N LEU A 143 -16.18 5.60 -15.61
CA LEU A 143 -16.26 4.26 -15.05
C LEU A 143 -15.61 3.27 -15.99
N SER A 144 -14.54 2.62 -15.57
CA SER A 144 -13.80 1.66 -16.41
C SER A 144 -14.21 0.19 -16.18
N GLY A 145 -15.02 -0.09 -15.16
CA GLY A 145 -15.32 -1.45 -14.70
C GLY A 145 -14.24 -2.04 -13.75
N GLY A 146 -13.09 -1.37 -13.58
CA GLY A 146 -12.07 -1.76 -12.61
C GLY A 146 -12.45 -1.39 -11.17
N VAL A 147 -11.74 -1.99 -10.21
CA VAL A 147 -12.02 -1.82 -8.76
C VAL A 147 -12.01 -0.36 -8.33
N ASP A 148 -10.98 0.41 -8.70
CA ASP A 148 -10.79 1.77 -8.23
C ASP A 148 -11.93 2.71 -8.68
N SER A 149 -12.29 2.67 -9.97
CA SER A 149 -13.38 3.48 -10.51
C SER A 149 -14.74 3.07 -9.95
N SER A 150 -14.94 1.78 -9.67
CA SER A 150 -16.16 1.26 -9.06
C SER A 150 -16.30 1.71 -7.60
N VAL A 151 -15.23 1.64 -6.81
CA VAL A 151 -15.22 2.16 -5.43
C VAL A 151 -15.50 3.66 -5.40
N ALA A 152 -14.87 4.44 -6.31
CA ALA A 152 -15.12 5.87 -6.44
C ALA A 152 -16.58 6.16 -6.80
N ALA A 153 -17.16 5.43 -7.76
CA ALA A 153 -18.57 5.59 -8.15
C ALA A 153 -19.53 5.29 -7.00
N VAL A 154 -19.27 4.23 -6.21
CA VAL A 154 -20.09 3.86 -5.04
C VAL A 154 -20.01 4.91 -3.95
N LEU A 155 -18.82 5.43 -3.63
CA LEU A 155 -18.65 6.50 -2.65
C LEU A 155 -19.35 7.79 -3.06
N LEU A 156 -19.18 8.17 -4.33
CA LEU A 156 -19.84 9.35 -4.90
C LEU A 156 -21.37 9.19 -4.92
N SER A 157 -21.88 8.03 -5.32
CA SER A 157 -23.33 7.74 -5.27
C SER A 157 -23.90 7.91 -3.85
N LYS A 158 -23.25 7.35 -2.84
CA LYS A 158 -23.66 7.50 -1.43
C LYS A 158 -23.57 8.95 -0.93
N ALA A 159 -22.65 9.74 -1.47
CA ALA A 159 -22.47 11.12 -1.08
C ALA A 159 -23.46 12.08 -1.74
N ILE A 160 -23.66 11.98 -3.05
CA ILE A 160 -24.32 13.00 -3.88
C ILE A 160 -25.44 12.46 -4.78
N GLY A 161 -25.68 11.12 -4.80
CA GLY A 161 -26.81 10.53 -5.53
C GLY A 161 -26.91 10.98 -6.99
N ASN A 162 -28.05 11.48 -7.38
CA ASN A 162 -28.38 11.95 -8.75
C ASN A 162 -27.52 13.11 -9.29
N GLN A 163 -26.68 13.74 -8.48
CA GLN A 163 -25.68 14.69 -8.97
C GLN A 163 -24.51 14.00 -9.68
N LEU A 164 -24.36 12.67 -9.50
CA LEU A 164 -23.34 11.86 -10.16
C LEU A 164 -23.83 11.35 -11.51
N THR A 165 -22.99 11.51 -12.54
CA THR A 165 -23.13 10.84 -13.82
C THR A 165 -21.92 9.96 -14.08
N CYS A 166 -22.13 8.66 -14.19
CA CYS A 166 -21.09 7.70 -14.56
C CYS A 166 -21.17 7.40 -16.07
N VAL A 167 -20.04 7.55 -16.76
CA VAL A 167 -19.93 7.21 -18.19
C VAL A 167 -19.02 6.00 -18.32
N PHE A 168 -19.57 4.94 -18.88
CA PHE A 168 -18.85 3.71 -19.24
C PHE A 168 -18.72 3.63 -20.77
N VAL A 169 -17.48 3.50 -21.25
CA VAL A 169 -17.19 3.42 -22.68
C VAL A 169 -16.86 1.98 -23.07
N ASP A 170 -17.75 1.36 -23.82
CA ASP A 170 -17.53 0.04 -24.42
C ASP A 170 -16.76 0.21 -25.74
N HIS A 171 -15.46 -0.02 -25.68
CA HIS A 171 -14.55 0.07 -26.82
C HIS A 171 -14.36 -1.25 -27.60
N GLY A 172 -15.08 -2.33 -27.20
CA GLY A 172 -15.04 -3.62 -27.88
C GLY A 172 -13.88 -4.54 -27.52
N LEU A 173 -12.95 -4.09 -26.64
CA LEU A 173 -11.81 -4.88 -26.18
C LEU A 173 -11.97 -5.28 -24.69
N LEU A 174 -13.21 -5.28 -24.21
CA LEU A 174 -13.56 -5.69 -22.86
C LEU A 174 -13.49 -7.22 -22.72
N ARG A 175 -13.44 -7.70 -21.48
CA ARG A 175 -13.64 -9.11 -21.21
C ARG A 175 -15.07 -9.53 -21.58
N LYS A 176 -15.28 -10.83 -21.77
CA LYS A 176 -16.59 -11.36 -22.09
C LYS A 176 -17.60 -10.93 -21.00
N ASN A 177 -18.70 -10.32 -21.44
CA ASN A 177 -19.82 -9.81 -20.62
C ASN A 177 -19.47 -8.66 -19.64
N GLU A 178 -18.25 -8.15 -19.61
CA GLU A 178 -17.82 -7.12 -18.66
C GLU A 178 -18.68 -5.85 -18.74
N GLY A 179 -19.05 -5.40 -19.95
CA GLY A 179 -19.94 -4.25 -20.13
C GLY A 179 -21.34 -4.46 -19.55
N ASP A 180 -21.89 -5.67 -19.70
CA ASP A 180 -23.21 -6.03 -19.19
C ASP A 180 -23.19 -6.19 -17.67
N GLU A 181 -22.11 -6.73 -17.10
CA GLU A 181 -21.90 -6.81 -15.66
C GLU A 181 -21.81 -5.42 -15.01
N VAL A 182 -21.09 -4.48 -15.63
CA VAL A 182 -20.99 -3.09 -15.16
C VAL A 182 -22.37 -2.41 -15.21
N GLU A 183 -23.13 -2.59 -16.31
CA GLU A 183 -24.46 -2.03 -16.46
C GLU A 183 -25.48 -2.64 -15.47
N ALA A 184 -25.36 -3.93 -15.18
CA ALA A 184 -26.21 -4.60 -14.17
C ALA A 184 -25.96 -4.02 -12.75
N VAL A 185 -24.76 -3.54 -12.46
CA VAL A 185 -24.44 -2.97 -11.13
C VAL A 185 -24.78 -1.48 -11.05
N PHE A 186 -24.45 -0.72 -12.08
CA PHE A 186 -24.48 0.76 -12.07
C PHE A 186 -25.59 1.35 -12.96
N GLY A 187 -26.23 0.54 -13.79
CA GLY A 187 -27.29 0.96 -14.71
C GLY A 187 -28.61 1.28 -14.01
N PRO A 188 -29.66 1.62 -14.78
CA PRO A 188 -30.94 2.05 -14.23
C PRO A 188 -31.64 1.03 -13.34
N GLU A 189 -31.38 -0.28 -13.55
CA GLU A 189 -31.90 -1.37 -12.73
C GLU A 189 -30.91 -1.81 -11.63
N GLY A 190 -29.77 -1.11 -11.54
CA GLY A 190 -28.71 -1.39 -10.58
C GLY A 190 -29.06 -0.95 -9.17
N GLN A 191 -28.15 -1.21 -8.24
CA GLN A 191 -28.36 -0.97 -6.82
C GLN A 191 -27.93 0.43 -6.32
N TYR A 192 -27.44 1.29 -7.21
CA TYR A 192 -26.91 2.61 -6.86
C TYR A 192 -27.72 3.74 -7.51
N ASP A 193 -28.05 4.77 -6.71
CA ASP A 193 -28.70 5.98 -7.19
C ASP A 193 -27.68 6.90 -7.86
N LEU A 194 -27.60 6.83 -9.19
CA LEU A 194 -26.72 7.64 -10.04
C LEU A 194 -27.22 7.66 -11.49
N ASN A 195 -26.75 8.60 -12.29
CA ASN A 195 -27.00 8.57 -13.72
C ASN A 195 -25.93 7.74 -14.42
N PHE A 196 -26.35 6.69 -15.13
CA PHE A 196 -25.45 5.82 -15.89
C PHE A 196 -25.61 6.00 -17.38
N ILE A 197 -24.50 6.14 -18.09
CA ILE A 197 -24.45 6.25 -19.56
C ILE A 197 -23.46 5.24 -20.09
N ARG A 198 -23.93 4.23 -20.83
CA ARG A 198 -23.08 3.34 -21.62
C ARG A 198 -22.91 3.90 -23.03
N VAL A 199 -21.68 4.13 -23.44
CA VAL A 199 -21.33 4.59 -24.77
C VAL A 199 -20.77 3.42 -25.54
N ASN A 200 -21.47 2.91 -26.57
CA ASN A 200 -20.90 1.94 -27.49
C ASN A 200 -19.99 2.69 -28.48
N ALA A 201 -18.69 2.43 -28.35
CA ALA A 201 -17.65 3.04 -29.17
C ALA A 201 -16.86 2.00 -29.99
N GLN A 202 -17.33 0.75 -30.07
CA GLN A 202 -16.62 -0.38 -30.67
C GLN A 202 -16.21 -0.08 -32.14
N GLU A 203 -17.12 0.35 -32.97
CA GLU A 203 -16.83 0.67 -34.37
C GLU A 203 -15.77 1.77 -34.50
N ARG A 204 -15.83 2.79 -33.64
CA ARG A 204 -14.85 3.90 -33.66
C ARG A 204 -13.44 3.45 -33.27
N TYR A 205 -13.33 2.45 -32.40
CA TYR A 205 -12.04 1.90 -31.98
C TYR A 205 -11.49 0.91 -33.00
N TYR A 206 -12.35 0.09 -33.65
CA TYR A 206 -11.93 -0.86 -34.65
C TYR A 206 -11.55 -0.19 -36.00
N ALA A 207 -12.04 1.01 -36.26
CA ALA A 207 -11.73 1.77 -37.50
C ALA A 207 -10.37 2.51 -37.45
N LYS A 208 -9.65 2.44 -36.35
CA LYS A 208 -8.31 3.03 -36.17
C LYS A 208 -7.21 2.00 -36.19
#